data_d81067bdc2b91a0f8da36645f49c719c
#
_entry.id   d81067bdc2b91a0f8da36645f49c719c
#
_cell.length_a   1.000
_cell.length_b   1.000
_cell.length_c   1.000
_cell.angle_alpha   90.00
_cell.angle_beta   90.00
_cell.angle_gamma   90.00
#
_symmetry.space_group_name_H-M   'P 1'
#
loop_
_entity.id
_entity.type
_entity.pdbx_description
1 polymer ?
#
loop_
_entity_poly.entity_id
_entity_poly.type
_entity_poly.pdbx_seq_one_letter_code
_entity_poly.pdbx_strand_id
1 'polypeptide(L)'
;MTVHLPTPDSPLKIGTRGSPLAMAQAYETRSRLMHAFELPQEAFDIIVIKVTGDAIQDRPLKEIGGKGLFTREIEEDLLSGKIDIAVHSMKDMPTIQPDGLILDTYLPREDVRDAFVSPKLDGIAGLAEGAVVGTSSLRRKAQLLNRRPDLQVVEFRGNVQTRLKKLADGVAECTFLAAAGLNRLGMEDVPATPIDPDDMLPAVAQGAIGIERRLNDENTAELLSAIHDTPTGQRLAAERNFLLTLDGSCETPIAGLAELSGTQLRLRGEVLRPDGSDAISGERLGPIAEGAEMGKDLAEDLLSRAGAGFFDWH
;
A
#
# COMPACT_ATOMS: atom_id res chain seq x y z
N MET A 1 -4.91 20.14 26.15
CA MET A 1 -5.38 19.03 27.03
C MET A 1 -4.14 18.29 27.53
N THR A 2 -4.20 17.67 28.70
CA THR A 2 -3.08 16.82 29.15
C THR A 2 -3.25 15.45 28.52
N VAL A 3 -2.28 15.01 27.73
CA VAL A 3 -2.27 13.68 27.11
C VAL A 3 -2.17 12.61 28.19
N HIS A 4 -3.06 11.65 28.16
CA HIS A 4 -2.97 10.47 29.03
C HIS A 4 -2.06 9.44 28.35
N LEU A 5 -0.87 9.27 28.92
CA LEU A 5 0.09 8.30 28.40
C LEU A 5 -0.31 6.86 28.77
N PRO A 6 -0.11 5.89 27.89
CA PRO A 6 -0.32 4.49 28.22
C PRO A 6 0.70 4.03 29.28
N THR A 7 0.30 3.04 30.08
CA THR A 7 1.13 2.47 31.15
C THR A 7 1.08 0.95 31.06
N PRO A 8 1.99 0.22 31.75
CA PRO A 8 1.92 -1.24 31.80
C PRO A 8 0.59 -1.78 32.38
N ASP A 9 -0.06 -1.03 33.27
CA ASP A 9 -1.37 -1.41 33.85
C ASP A 9 -2.55 -1.04 32.95
N SER A 10 -2.33 -0.13 31.98
CA SER A 10 -3.31 0.30 30.97
C SER A 10 -2.62 0.53 29.63
N PRO A 11 -2.22 -0.53 28.93
CA PRO A 11 -1.46 -0.43 27.70
C PRO A 11 -2.31 0.04 26.53
N LEU A 12 -1.68 0.80 25.60
CA LEU A 12 -2.27 1.11 24.31
C LEU A 12 -2.31 -0.16 23.44
N LYS A 13 -3.49 -0.53 22.97
CA LYS A 13 -3.72 -1.73 22.17
C LYS A 13 -3.59 -1.43 20.69
N ILE A 14 -2.57 -1.99 20.07
CA ILE A 14 -2.22 -1.83 18.64
C ILE A 14 -2.74 -3.03 17.86
N GLY A 15 -3.81 -2.86 17.11
CA GLY A 15 -4.37 -3.90 16.24
C GLY A 15 -3.60 -4.03 14.93
N THR A 16 -3.38 -5.26 14.48
CA THR A 16 -2.73 -5.55 13.19
C THR A 16 -3.07 -6.96 12.70
N ARG A 17 -2.80 -7.22 11.41
CA ARG A 17 -2.87 -8.58 10.84
C ARG A 17 -1.71 -9.45 11.31
N GLY A 18 -1.86 -10.77 11.19
CA GLY A 18 -0.84 -11.75 11.62
C GLY A 18 0.27 -12.02 10.61
N SER A 19 0.33 -11.34 9.45
CA SER A 19 1.41 -11.56 8.50
C SER A 19 2.74 -10.99 9.02
N PRO A 20 3.91 -11.58 8.67
CA PRO A 20 5.21 -11.06 9.11
C PRO A 20 5.41 -9.57 8.82
N LEU A 21 4.97 -9.10 7.65
CA LEU A 21 5.07 -7.68 7.29
C LEU A 21 4.17 -6.80 8.15
N ALA A 22 2.92 -7.21 8.39
CA ALA A 22 2.00 -6.44 9.24
C ALA A 22 2.51 -6.37 10.69
N MET A 23 3.07 -7.46 11.20
CA MET A 23 3.73 -7.47 12.52
C MET A 23 4.93 -6.53 12.57
N ALA A 24 5.78 -6.51 11.55
CA ALA A 24 6.92 -5.59 11.46
C ALA A 24 6.45 -4.12 11.49
N GLN A 25 5.37 -3.80 10.79
CA GLN A 25 4.77 -2.46 10.79
C GLN A 25 4.19 -2.07 12.16
N ALA A 26 3.54 -2.98 12.85
CA ALA A 26 3.04 -2.75 14.20
C ALA A 26 4.19 -2.56 15.21
N TYR A 27 5.27 -3.34 15.09
CA TYR A 27 6.47 -3.15 15.90
C TYR A 27 7.17 -1.82 15.61
N GLU A 28 7.23 -1.38 14.36
CA GLU A 28 7.76 -0.07 13.99
C GLU A 28 6.93 1.05 14.66
N THR A 29 5.59 0.97 14.58
CA THR A 29 4.68 1.93 15.22
C THR A 29 4.89 1.98 16.72
N ARG A 30 4.91 0.83 17.39
CA ARG A 30 5.20 0.72 18.83
C ARG A 30 6.54 1.35 19.20
N SER A 31 7.60 1.01 18.46
CA SER A 31 8.94 1.53 18.72
C SER A 31 9.00 3.05 18.62
N ARG A 32 8.31 3.65 17.65
CA ARG A 32 8.24 5.10 17.51
C ARG A 32 7.50 5.76 18.64
N LEU A 33 6.37 5.20 19.09
CA LEU A 33 5.64 5.69 20.27
C LEU A 33 6.45 5.56 21.57
N MET A 34 7.11 4.41 21.77
CA MET A 34 8.03 4.21 22.89
C MET A 34 9.11 5.29 22.92
N HIS A 35 9.70 5.58 21.79
CA HIS A 35 10.77 6.57 21.69
C HIS A 35 10.26 8.01 21.89
N ALA A 36 9.11 8.35 21.29
CA ALA A 36 8.54 9.70 21.37
C ALA A 36 8.13 10.11 22.79
N PHE A 37 7.72 9.14 23.60
CA PHE A 37 7.23 9.38 24.97
C PHE A 37 8.11 8.77 26.07
N GLU A 38 9.24 8.19 25.72
CA GLU A 38 10.16 7.50 26.66
C GLU A 38 9.44 6.41 27.49
N LEU A 39 8.52 5.67 26.86
CA LEU A 39 7.70 4.66 27.52
C LEU A 39 8.29 3.25 27.35
N PRO A 40 8.10 2.36 28.34
CA PRO A 40 8.50 0.98 28.26
C PRO A 40 7.63 0.19 27.28
N GLN A 41 8.12 -0.95 26.81
CA GLN A 41 7.41 -1.80 25.86
C GLN A 41 6.06 -2.29 26.40
N GLU A 42 5.99 -2.55 27.69
CA GLU A 42 4.83 -3.04 28.42
C GLU A 42 3.66 -2.05 28.43
N ALA A 43 3.90 -0.79 28.07
CA ALA A 43 2.85 0.21 27.88
C ALA A 43 2.09 0.02 26.52
N PHE A 44 2.43 -0.98 25.72
CA PHE A 44 1.85 -1.23 24.40
C PHE A 44 1.59 -2.72 24.17
N ASP A 45 0.35 -3.08 23.88
CA ASP A 45 -0.05 -4.43 23.50
C ASP A 45 -0.27 -4.53 22.00
N ILE A 46 0.36 -5.51 21.33
CA ILE A 46 0.08 -5.82 19.94
C ILE A 46 -0.95 -6.93 19.86
N ILE A 47 -2.11 -6.60 19.29
CA ILE A 47 -3.26 -7.50 19.15
C ILE A 47 -3.33 -7.98 17.70
N VAL A 48 -3.09 -9.28 17.51
CA VAL A 48 -3.19 -9.91 16.18
C VAL A 48 -4.64 -10.27 15.89
N ILE A 49 -5.18 -9.69 14.81
CA ILE A 49 -6.56 -9.90 14.37
C ILE A 49 -6.54 -10.77 13.11
N LYS A 50 -7.34 -11.84 13.13
CA LYS A 50 -7.53 -12.71 11.97
C LYS A 50 -8.54 -12.07 11.03
N VAL A 51 -8.14 -11.79 9.80
CA VAL A 51 -9.01 -11.21 8.78
C VAL A 51 -9.40 -12.27 7.74
N THR A 52 -10.60 -12.16 7.21
CA THR A 52 -11.15 -13.10 6.20
C THR A 52 -10.26 -13.16 4.96
N GLY A 53 -9.69 -12.03 4.53
CA GLY A 53 -8.81 -11.97 3.37
C GLY A 53 -7.52 -12.79 3.46
N ASP A 54 -7.01 -13.05 4.67
CA ASP A 54 -5.83 -13.89 4.88
C ASP A 54 -6.15 -15.39 4.80
N ALA A 55 -7.38 -15.77 5.11
CA ALA A 55 -7.84 -17.17 5.09
C ALA A 55 -8.09 -17.69 3.67
N ILE A 56 -8.48 -16.81 2.73
CA ILE A 56 -8.86 -17.19 1.37
C ILE A 56 -7.69 -16.98 0.41
N GLN A 57 -6.99 -18.05 0.04
CA GLN A 57 -5.82 -17.99 -0.87
C GLN A 57 -6.04 -18.76 -2.18
N ASP A 58 -7.19 -19.41 -2.36
CA ASP A 58 -7.48 -20.36 -3.44
C ASP A 58 -8.17 -19.73 -4.66
N ARG A 59 -8.64 -18.48 -4.57
CA ARG A 59 -9.35 -17.79 -5.66
C ARG A 59 -8.99 -16.30 -5.74
N PRO A 60 -9.17 -15.64 -6.92
CA PRO A 60 -8.90 -14.21 -7.12
C PRO A 60 -9.67 -13.32 -6.15
N LEU A 61 -9.07 -12.19 -5.71
CA LEU A 61 -9.72 -11.22 -4.82
C LEU A 61 -11.06 -10.72 -5.38
N LYS A 62 -11.13 -10.53 -6.70
CA LYS A 62 -12.35 -10.11 -7.42
C LYS A 62 -13.55 -11.04 -7.19
N GLU A 63 -13.31 -12.34 -7.02
CA GLU A 63 -14.38 -13.33 -6.80
C GLU A 63 -14.86 -13.40 -5.35
N ILE A 64 -14.08 -12.87 -4.41
CA ILE A 64 -14.41 -12.90 -2.98
C ILE A 64 -15.32 -11.72 -2.62
N GLY A 65 -15.27 -10.64 -3.39
CA GLY A 65 -16.17 -9.48 -3.34
C GLY A 65 -16.05 -8.64 -2.08
N GLY A 66 -15.93 -7.32 -2.25
CA GLY A 66 -16.13 -6.33 -1.20
C GLY A 66 -14.90 -5.51 -0.82
N LYS A 67 -15.10 -4.21 -0.75
CA LYS A 67 -14.17 -3.25 -0.12
C LYS A 67 -14.00 -3.69 1.36
N GLY A 68 -12.77 -3.71 1.88
CA GLY A 68 -12.53 -4.01 3.30
C GLY A 68 -12.20 -5.48 3.65
N LEU A 69 -11.83 -6.33 2.69
CA LEU A 69 -11.51 -7.76 2.91
C LEU A 69 -10.38 -7.99 3.94
N PHE A 70 -9.51 -7.01 4.11
CA PHE A 70 -8.36 -7.06 5.01
C PHE A 70 -8.48 -6.10 6.21
N THR A 71 -9.57 -5.33 6.30
CA THR A 71 -9.72 -4.27 7.30
C THR A 71 -10.94 -4.43 8.18
N ARG A 72 -12.01 -5.05 7.69
CA ARG A 72 -13.31 -5.09 8.35
C ARG A 72 -13.25 -5.56 9.81
N GLU A 73 -12.63 -6.70 10.08
CA GLU A 73 -12.54 -7.24 11.44
C GLU A 73 -11.70 -6.36 12.36
N ILE A 74 -10.69 -5.67 11.79
CA ILE A 74 -9.85 -4.71 12.51
C ILE A 74 -10.65 -3.45 12.84
N GLU A 75 -11.40 -2.93 11.88
CA GLU A 75 -12.26 -1.75 12.02
C GLU A 75 -13.39 -2.01 13.03
N GLU A 76 -13.99 -3.22 13.03
CA GLU A 76 -14.96 -3.64 14.03
C GLU A 76 -14.37 -3.69 15.46
N ASP A 77 -13.15 -4.19 15.61
CA ASP A 77 -12.45 -4.24 16.88
C ASP A 77 -12.03 -2.83 17.36
N LEU A 78 -11.68 -1.93 16.42
CA LEU A 78 -11.38 -0.53 16.71
C LEU A 78 -12.63 0.23 17.16
N LEU A 79 -13.76 0.11 16.46
CA LEU A 79 -15.04 0.73 16.82
C LEU A 79 -15.58 0.22 18.16
N SER A 80 -15.41 -1.07 18.46
CA SER A 80 -15.85 -1.64 19.73
C SER A 80 -14.93 -1.35 20.93
N GLY A 81 -13.77 -0.71 20.71
CA GLY A 81 -12.78 -0.41 21.75
C GLY A 81 -11.98 -1.61 22.23
N LYS A 82 -11.97 -2.72 21.50
CA LYS A 82 -11.08 -3.86 21.80
C LYS A 82 -9.62 -3.54 21.49
N ILE A 83 -9.39 -2.65 20.51
CA ILE A 83 -8.11 -2.04 20.20
C ILE A 83 -8.24 -0.52 20.19
N ASP A 84 -7.14 0.19 20.34
CA ASP A 84 -7.11 1.65 20.41
C ASP A 84 -6.67 2.28 19.10
N ILE A 85 -5.73 1.64 18.40
CA ILE A 85 -5.26 2.01 17.07
C ILE A 85 -5.11 0.76 16.19
N ALA A 86 -5.18 0.96 14.87
CA ALA A 86 -4.94 -0.10 13.89
C ALA A 86 -3.83 0.32 12.93
N VAL A 87 -2.90 -0.61 12.62
CA VAL A 87 -1.75 -0.35 11.77
C VAL A 87 -1.92 -1.06 10.43
N HIS A 88 -1.78 -0.30 9.34
CA HIS A 88 -2.07 -0.75 7.99
C HIS A 88 -0.97 -0.42 6.97
N SER A 89 -0.78 -1.29 5.99
CA SER A 89 -0.14 -0.93 4.72
C SER A 89 -1.11 -0.05 3.92
N MET A 90 -0.75 1.20 3.66
CA MET A 90 -1.67 2.18 3.06
C MET A 90 -2.19 1.81 1.67
N LYS A 91 -1.40 1.08 0.88
CA LYS A 91 -1.83 0.62 -0.45
C LYS A 91 -2.98 -0.39 -0.43
N ASP A 92 -3.23 -1.02 0.73
CA ASP A 92 -4.29 -2.01 0.92
C ASP A 92 -5.56 -1.38 1.53
N MET A 93 -5.48 -0.08 1.92
CA MET A 93 -6.57 0.64 2.58
C MET A 93 -7.54 1.28 1.57
N PRO A 94 -8.86 1.10 1.77
CA PRO A 94 -9.85 1.88 1.05
C PRO A 94 -9.61 3.39 1.20
N THR A 95 -10.01 4.16 0.21
CA THR A 95 -9.89 5.63 0.23
C THR A 95 -10.85 6.29 1.22
N ILE A 96 -11.97 5.63 1.51
CA ILE A 96 -12.98 6.08 2.48
C ILE A 96 -12.99 5.09 3.63
N GLN A 97 -12.87 5.58 4.85
CA GLN A 97 -12.98 4.81 6.09
C GLN A 97 -14.45 4.71 6.53
N PRO A 98 -14.82 3.69 7.32
CA PRO A 98 -16.14 3.58 7.93
C PRO A 98 -16.45 4.78 8.85
N ASP A 99 -17.75 5.08 9.01
CA ASP A 99 -18.21 6.11 9.92
C ASP A 99 -17.68 5.86 11.35
N GLY A 100 -17.14 6.91 11.96
CA GLY A 100 -16.56 6.85 13.30
C GLY A 100 -15.05 6.52 13.33
N LEU A 101 -14.44 6.21 12.19
CA LEU A 101 -13.00 6.00 12.06
C LEU A 101 -12.33 7.07 11.22
N ILE A 102 -11.04 7.27 11.44
CA ILE A 102 -10.20 8.16 10.65
C ILE A 102 -8.78 7.58 10.52
N LEU A 103 -8.19 7.79 9.35
CA LEU A 103 -6.83 7.41 9.04
C LEU A 103 -6.07 8.66 8.60
N ASP A 104 -5.45 9.35 9.56
CA ASP A 104 -4.81 10.66 9.41
C ASP A 104 -3.36 10.70 9.91
N THR A 105 -2.85 9.58 10.43
CA THR A 105 -1.47 9.47 10.89
C THR A 105 -0.68 8.52 10.02
N TYR A 106 0.48 8.97 9.56
CA TYR A 106 1.38 8.22 8.68
C TYR A 106 2.79 8.22 9.24
N LEU A 107 3.49 7.08 9.13
CA LEU A 107 4.91 7.00 9.44
C LEU A 107 5.76 7.43 8.23
N PRO A 108 7.05 7.75 8.42
CA PRO A 108 7.96 8.03 7.32
C PRO A 108 7.89 6.95 6.24
N ARG A 109 7.71 7.39 4.99
CA ARG A 109 7.51 6.51 3.84
C ARG A 109 8.78 5.77 3.49
N GLU A 110 8.69 4.47 3.40
CA GLU A 110 9.75 3.59 2.90
C GLU A 110 9.79 3.63 1.36
N ASP A 111 10.79 2.97 0.76
CA ASP A 111 10.99 2.89 -0.69
C ASP A 111 9.70 2.53 -1.43
N VAL A 112 9.28 3.42 -2.31
CA VAL A 112 8.02 3.31 -3.06
C VAL A 112 8.08 2.31 -4.20
N ARG A 113 9.32 1.90 -4.62
CA ARG A 113 9.54 1.11 -5.83
C ARG A 113 9.03 -0.31 -5.70
N ASP A 114 8.68 -0.86 -6.83
CA ASP A 114 8.63 -2.31 -6.99
C ASP A 114 10.06 -2.86 -7.13
N ALA A 115 10.27 -4.07 -6.67
CA ALA A 115 11.51 -4.80 -6.86
C ALA A 115 11.25 -6.00 -7.78
N PHE A 116 12.03 -6.10 -8.84
CA PHE A 116 12.13 -7.29 -9.67
C PHE A 116 12.90 -8.36 -8.91
N VAL A 117 12.32 -9.52 -8.73
CA VAL A 117 12.91 -10.62 -7.97
C VAL A 117 13.10 -11.82 -8.88
N SER A 118 14.35 -12.19 -9.13
CA SER A 118 14.71 -13.37 -9.91
C SER A 118 16.05 -13.95 -9.42
N PRO A 119 16.18 -15.27 -9.34
CA PRO A 119 17.45 -15.89 -9.01
C PRO A 119 18.50 -15.84 -10.14
N LYS A 120 18.10 -15.42 -11.35
CA LYS A 120 18.93 -15.53 -12.56
C LYS A 120 19.08 -14.23 -13.35
N LEU A 121 18.20 -13.26 -13.15
CA LEU A 121 18.09 -12.06 -13.98
C LEU A 121 18.04 -10.81 -13.09
N ASP A 122 18.61 -9.72 -13.58
CA ASP A 122 18.71 -8.45 -12.85
C ASP A 122 17.59 -7.45 -13.22
N GLY A 123 16.68 -7.80 -14.15
CA GLY A 123 15.60 -6.90 -14.55
C GLY A 123 14.72 -7.45 -15.67
N ILE A 124 13.64 -6.72 -15.97
CA ILE A 124 12.63 -7.07 -16.98
C ILE A 124 13.25 -7.21 -18.37
N ALA A 125 14.26 -6.40 -18.69
CA ALA A 125 14.94 -6.44 -20.00
C ALA A 125 15.65 -7.78 -20.27
N GLY A 126 16.04 -8.50 -19.23
CA GLY A 126 16.68 -9.82 -19.34
C GLY A 126 15.72 -10.98 -19.60
N LEU A 127 14.41 -10.76 -19.53
CA LEU A 127 13.41 -11.80 -19.77
C LEU A 127 13.36 -12.18 -21.25
N ALA A 128 13.44 -13.49 -21.54
CA ALA A 128 13.24 -14.02 -22.88
C ALA A 128 11.81 -13.77 -23.38
N GLU A 129 11.60 -13.86 -24.69
CA GLU A 129 10.26 -13.85 -25.28
C GLU A 129 9.44 -15.04 -24.75
N GLY A 130 8.21 -14.77 -24.33
CA GLY A 130 7.32 -15.78 -23.74
C GLY A 130 7.65 -16.19 -22.32
N ALA A 131 8.60 -15.54 -21.63
CA ALA A 131 8.97 -15.86 -20.25
C ALA A 131 7.77 -15.74 -19.30
N VAL A 132 7.74 -16.62 -18.29
CA VAL A 132 6.66 -16.68 -17.30
C VAL A 132 6.97 -15.78 -16.11
N VAL A 133 6.08 -14.83 -15.83
CA VAL A 133 6.18 -13.86 -14.75
C VAL A 133 5.08 -14.06 -13.72
N GLY A 134 5.44 -14.16 -12.45
CA GLY A 134 4.51 -14.38 -11.35
C GLY A 134 4.01 -13.08 -10.72
N THR A 135 2.74 -12.72 -10.91
CA THR A 135 2.11 -11.62 -10.17
C THR A 135 0.60 -11.75 -10.12
N SER A 136 0.00 -11.40 -8.97
CA SER A 136 -1.47 -11.26 -8.81
C SER A 136 -1.90 -9.80 -8.72
N SER A 137 -0.96 -8.86 -8.90
CA SER A 137 -1.27 -7.43 -8.95
C SER A 137 -1.70 -7.06 -10.36
N LEU A 138 -2.96 -6.62 -10.53
CA LEU A 138 -3.47 -6.16 -11.83
C LEU A 138 -2.66 -4.99 -12.37
N ARG A 139 -2.24 -4.07 -11.50
CA ARG A 139 -1.37 -2.95 -11.88
C ARG A 139 -0.05 -3.43 -12.49
N ARG A 140 0.68 -4.30 -11.78
CA ARG A 140 1.98 -4.84 -12.27
C ARG A 140 1.80 -5.63 -13.55
N LYS A 141 0.76 -6.46 -13.62
CA LYS A 141 0.42 -7.23 -14.82
C LYS A 141 0.17 -6.30 -16.01
N ALA A 142 -0.70 -5.31 -15.83
CA ALA A 142 -1.08 -4.40 -16.90
C ALA A 142 0.11 -3.57 -17.41
N GLN A 143 0.91 -2.98 -16.50
CA GLN A 143 2.12 -2.23 -16.87
C GLN A 143 3.16 -3.12 -17.57
N LEU A 144 3.37 -4.35 -17.08
CA LEU A 144 4.28 -5.30 -17.69
C LEU A 144 3.84 -5.65 -19.11
N LEU A 145 2.58 -6.07 -19.27
CA LEU A 145 2.05 -6.48 -20.58
C LEU A 145 1.92 -5.33 -21.58
N ASN A 146 1.72 -4.10 -21.11
CA ASN A 146 1.74 -2.91 -21.95
C ASN A 146 3.12 -2.70 -22.61
N ARG A 147 4.20 -2.98 -21.88
CA ARG A 147 5.58 -2.82 -22.36
C ARG A 147 6.14 -4.09 -23.02
N ARG A 148 5.71 -5.26 -22.54
CA ARG A 148 6.18 -6.59 -22.97
C ARG A 148 4.97 -7.53 -23.17
N PRO A 149 4.19 -7.32 -24.26
CA PRO A 149 2.99 -8.12 -24.55
C PRO A 149 3.30 -9.58 -24.88
N ASP A 150 4.56 -9.89 -25.12
CA ASP A 150 5.07 -11.24 -25.36
C ASP A 150 5.14 -12.11 -24.11
N LEU A 151 5.12 -11.52 -22.90
CA LEU A 151 5.30 -12.25 -21.65
C LEU A 151 4.02 -12.97 -21.20
N GLN A 152 4.21 -14.06 -20.46
CA GLN A 152 3.12 -14.82 -19.84
C GLN A 152 3.02 -14.47 -18.36
N VAL A 153 1.83 -14.07 -17.89
CA VAL A 153 1.62 -13.72 -16.48
C VAL A 153 0.77 -14.78 -15.81
N VAL A 154 1.30 -15.33 -14.70
CA VAL A 154 0.62 -16.34 -13.88
C VAL A 154 0.31 -15.80 -12.49
N GLU A 155 -0.78 -16.34 -11.88
CA GLU A 155 -1.20 -15.98 -10.52
C GLU A 155 -0.13 -16.32 -9.47
N PHE A 156 0.25 -15.32 -8.66
CA PHE A 156 1.32 -15.43 -7.69
C PHE A 156 0.92 -14.86 -6.33
N ARG A 157 -0.11 -15.47 -5.72
CA ARG A 157 -0.67 -15.04 -4.42
C ARG A 157 0.14 -15.56 -3.24
N GLY A 158 -0.09 -14.92 -2.10
CA GLY A 158 0.55 -15.22 -0.82
C GLY A 158 1.37 -14.04 -0.29
N ASN A 159 1.89 -14.19 0.93
CA ASN A 159 2.84 -13.26 1.52
C ASN A 159 4.22 -13.34 0.82
N VAL A 160 5.17 -12.53 1.26
CA VAL A 160 6.52 -12.47 0.67
C VAL A 160 7.16 -13.87 0.64
N GLN A 161 7.14 -14.59 1.77
CA GLN A 161 7.75 -15.91 1.91
C GLN A 161 7.11 -16.93 0.96
N THR A 162 5.80 -16.94 0.85
CA THR A 162 5.07 -17.84 -0.07
C THR A 162 5.45 -17.58 -1.53
N ARG A 163 5.59 -16.31 -1.92
CA ARG A 163 5.98 -15.94 -3.29
C ARG A 163 7.41 -16.33 -3.59
N LEU A 164 8.34 -16.11 -2.66
CA LEU A 164 9.73 -16.54 -2.81
C LEU A 164 9.84 -18.07 -2.93
N LYS A 165 9.03 -18.81 -2.14
CA LYS A 165 8.97 -20.26 -2.29
C LYS A 165 8.49 -20.69 -3.68
N LYS A 166 7.40 -20.11 -4.19
CA LYS A 166 6.90 -20.39 -5.54
C LYS A 166 7.94 -20.11 -6.62
N LEU A 167 8.73 -19.04 -6.45
CA LEU A 167 9.83 -18.72 -7.35
C LEU A 167 10.94 -19.78 -7.30
N ALA A 168 11.32 -20.22 -6.10
CA ALA A 168 12.29 -21.30 -5.91
C ALA A 168 11.79 -22.64 -6.46
N ASP A 169 10.49 -22.91 -6.39
CA ASP A 169 9.83 -24.09 -6.94
C ASP A 169 9.71 -24.02 -8.50
N GLY A 170 10.16 -22.93 -9.14
CA GLY A 170 10.18 -22.78 -10.59
C GLY A 170 8.82 -22.49 -11.24
N VAL A 171 7.83 -22.00 -10.46
CA VAL A 171 6.49 -21.64 -10.99
C VAL A 171 6.56 -20.47 -11.98
N ALA A 172 7.54 -19.57 -11.81
CA ALA A 172 7.82 -18.45 -12.69
C ALA A 172 9.32 -18.13 -12.70
N GLU A 173 9.79 -17.40 -13.70
CA GLU A 173 11.20 -16.99 -13.83
C GLU A 173 11.51 -15.78 -12.93
N CYS A 174 10.50 -14.94 -12.69
CA CYS A 174 10.60 -13.80 -11.80
C CYS A 174 9.25 -13.48 -11.16
N THR A 175 9.30 -12.64 -10.13
CA THR A 175 8.13 -12.01 -9.53
C THR A 175 8.43 -10.57 -9.15
N PHE A 176 7.42 -9.83 -8.71
CA PHE A 176 7.56 -8.47 -8.20
C PHE A 176 7.14 -8.40 -6.73
N LEU A 177 7.95 -7.75 -5.92
CA LEU A 177 7.65 -7.41 -4.53
C LEU A 177 7.78 -5.89 -4.34
N ALA A 178 7.12 -5.34 -3.33
CA ALA A 178 7.39 -3.96 -2.93
C ALA A 178 8.73 -3.90 -2.18
N ALA A 179 9.64 -3.04 -2.57
CA ALA A 179 10.93 -2.86 -1.92
C ALA A 179 10.77 -2.58 -0.41
N ALA A 180 9.82 -1.73 -0.04
CA ALA A 180 9.45 -1.46 1.34
C ALA A 180 9.14 -2.73 2.17
N GLY A 181 8.54 -3.74 1.54
CA GLY A 181 8.25 -5.01 2.22
C GLY A 181 9.50 -5.82 2.51
N LEU A 182 10.44 -5.86 1.58
CA LEU A 182 11.74 -6.53 1.75
C LEU A 182 12.58 -5.81 2.82
N ASN A 183 12.67 -4.49 2.75
CA ASN A 183 13.43 -3.67 3.69
C ASN A 183 12.92 -3.86 5.13
N ARG A 184 11.60 -3.76 5.35
CA ARG A 184 11.00 -3.93 6.68
C ARG A 184 11.15 -5.34 7.25
N LEU A 185 11.28 -6.33 6.40
CA LEU A 185 11.53 -7.72 6.82
C LEU A 185 13.03 -8.06 6.95
N GLY A 186 13.94 -7.11 6.67
CA GLY A 186 15.38 -7.33 6.70
C GLY A 186 15.84 -8.40 5.70
N MET A 187 15.17 -8.49 4.54
CA MET A 187 15.41 -9.53 3.54
C MET A 187 16.43 -9.08 2.49
N GLU A 188 17.61 -8.67 2.94
CA GLU A 188 18.70 -8.17 2.09
C GLU A 188 19.30 -9.26 1.19
N ASP A 189 19.19 -10.54 1.58
CA ASP A 189 19.71 -11.68 0.83
C ASP A 189 18.82 -12.07 -0.37
N VAL A 190 17.64 -11.49 -0.51
CA VAL A 190 16.76 -11.75 -1.64
C VAL A 190 17.33 -11.09 -2.89
N PRO A 191 17.52 -11.83 -4.01
CA PRO A 191 18.00 -11.26 -5.26
C PRO A 191 16.92 -10.36 -5.88
N ALA A 192 16.87 -9.12 -5.41
CA ALA A 192 15.85 -8.16 -5.77
C ALA A 192 16.49 -6.87 -6.32
N THR A 193 16.10 -6.47 -7.50
CA THR A 193 16.53 -5.22 -8.13
C THR A 193 15.38 -4.22 -8.11
N PRO A 194 15.50 -3.06 -7.44
CA PRO A 194 14.49 -2.02 -7.48
C PRO A 194 14.26 -1.51 -8.90
N ILE A 195 13.00 -1.37 -9.30
CA ILE A 195 12.59 -0.90 -10.63
C ILE A 195 12.40 0.62 -10.54
N ASP A 196 12.93 1.36 -11.53
CA ASP A 196 12.70 2.80 -11.60
C ASP A 196 11.21 3.09 -11.77
N PRO A 197 10.64 4.09 -11.05
CA PRO A 197 9.26 4.50 -11.23
C PRO A 197 8.89 4.94 -12.67
N ASP A 198 9.85 5.30 -13.51
CA ASP A 198 9.64 5.59 -14.92
C ASP A 198 9.39 4.31 -15.72
N ASP A 199 9.93 3.18 -15.27
CA ASP A 199 9.72 1.86 -15.88
C ASP A 199 8.48 1.15 -15.32
N MET A 200 8.19 1.31 -14.04
CA MET A 200 7.00 0.76 -13.39
C MET A 200 6.52 1.67 -12.28
N LEU A 201 5.52 2.50 -12.58
CA LEU A 201 4.94 3.43 -11.60
C LEU A 201 4.31 2.64 -10.44
N PRO A 202 4.64 2.95 -9.17
CA PRO A 202 4.19 2.17 -8.01
C PRO A 202 2.68 2.24 -7.78
N ALA A 203 2.17 1.37 -6.93
CA ALA A 203 0.80 1.49 -6.44
C ALA A 203 0.66 2.77 -5.60
N VAL A 204 -0.51 3.40 -5.68
CA VAL A 204 -0.89 4.50 -4.78
C VAL A 204 -0.59 4.11 -3.33
N ALA A 205 0.06 4.99 -2.60
CA ALA A 205 0.45 4.83 -1.20
C ALA A 205 1.41 3.65 -0.91
N GLN A 206 2.07 3.06 -1.92
CA GLN A 206 3.06 2.01 -1.68
C GLN A 206 4.22 2.52 -0.81
N GLY A 207 4.67 1.71 0.14
CA GLY A 207 5.72 2.05 1.08
C GLY A 207 5.25 2.77 2.35
N ALA A 208 4.02 3.29 2.38
CA ALA A 208 3.49 4.01 3.53
C ALA A 208 2.80 3.08 4.54
N ILE A 209 3.00 3.37 5.82
CA ILE A 209 2.22 2.84 6.95
C ILE A 209 1.25 3.93 7.38
N GLY A 210 -0.02 3.56 7.52
CA GLY A 210 -1.05 4.40 8.12
C GLY A 210 -1.56 3.82 9.42
N ILE A 211 -1.95 4.72 10.32
CA ILE A 211 -2.50 4.37 11.61
C ILE A 211 -3.93 4.93 11.68
N GLU A 212 -4.87 4.02 11.86
CA GLU A 212 -6.29 4.30 11.97
C GLU A 212 -6.70 4.37 13.44
N ARG A 213 -7.58 5.29 13.76
CA ARG A 213 -8.12 5.52 15.11
C ARG A 213 -9.60 5.87 15.06
N ARG A 214 -10.24 5.86 16.22
CA ARG A 214 -11.59 6.42 16.36
C ARG A 214 -11.55 7.94 16.12
N LEU A 215 -12.53 8.46 15.39
CA LEU A 215 -12.61 9.87 14.98
C LEU A 215 -12.61 10.82 16.21
N ASN A 216 -13.35 10.47 17.25
CA ASN A 216 -13.56 11.31 18.43
C ASN A 216 -12.58 11.00 19.59
N ASP A 217 -11.53 10.22 19.35
CA ASP A 217 -10.51 9.89 20.35
C ASP A 217 -9.37 10.92 20.29
N GLU A 218 -9.58 12.06 20.94
CA GLU A 218 -8.61 13.17 20.96
C GLU A 218 -7.30 12.79 21.67
N ASN A 219 -7.35 11.94 22.70
CA ASN A 219 -6.14 11.50 23.38
C ASN A 219 -5.25 10.66 22.46
N THR A 220 -5.85 9.72 21.74
CA THR A 220 -5.12 8.92 20.74
C THR A 220 -4.62 9.79 19.59
N ALA A 221 -5.41 10.78 19.14
CA ALA A 221 -4.96 11.73 18.12
C ALA A 221 -3.69 12.48 18.53
N GLU A 222 -3.65 12.98 19.77
CA GLU A 222 -2.49 13.70 20.31
C GLU A 222 -1.26 12.77 20.43
N LEU A 223 -1.44 11.53 20.93
CA LEU A 223 -0.36 10.53 20.96
C LEU A 223 0.22 10.26 19.59
N LEU A 224 -0.63 10.08 18.59
CA LEU A 224 -0.22 9.76 17.24
C LEU A 224 0.42 10.95 16.52
N SER A 225 0.08 12.18 16.88
CA SER A 225 0.68 13.40 16.31
C SER A 225 2.21 13.44 16.51
N ALA A 226 2.71 12.85 17.61
CA ALA A 226 4.14 12.81 17.90
C ALA A 226 4.96 11.91 16.96
N ILE A 227 4.30 11.01 16.22
CA ILE A 227 4.95 10.10 15.28
C ILE A 227 4.51 10.32 13.83
N HIS A 228 3.64 11.31 13.59
CA HIS A 228 3.16 11.64 12.25
C HIS A 228 4.25 12.25 11.38
N ASP A 229 4.45 11.68 10.20
CA ASP A 229 5.33 12.21 9.16
C ASP A 229 4.55 13.09 8.17
N THR A 230 4.67 14.40 8.32
CA THR A 230 3.99 15.38 7.48
C THR A 230 4.32 15.23 5.98
N PRO A 231 5.58 15.02 5.55
CA PRO A 231 5.89 14.79 4.15
C PRO A 231 5.17 13.57 3.56
N THR A 232 5.03 12.48 4.32
CA THR A 232 4.25 11.31 3.89
C THR A 232 2.79 11.67 3.75
N GLY A 233 2.20 12.35 4.75
CA GLY A 233 0.81 12.81 4.70
C GLY A 233 0.50 13.67 3.46
N GLN A 234 1.39 14.61 3.12
CA GLN A 234 1.27 15.47 1.95
C GLN A 234 1.26 14.69 0.63
N ARG A 235 2.16 13.70 0.48
CA ARG A 235 2.18 12.82 -0.70
C ARG A 235 0.89 12.00 -0.79
N LEU A 236 0.48 11.41 0.32
CA LEU A 236 -0.70 10.56 0.36
C LEU A 236 -2.00 11.34 0.14
N ALA A 237 -2.07 12.60 0.53
CA ALA A 237 -3.21 13.45 0.22
C ALA A 237 -3.44 13.56 -1.30
N ALA A 238 -2.38 13.76 -2.08
CA ALA A 238 -2.46 13.81 -3.54
C ALA A 238 -2.80 12.44 -4.14
N GLU A 239 -2.05 11.40 -3.77
CA GLU A 239 -2.21 10.05 -4.33
C GLU A 239 -3.58 9.45 -3.99
N ARG A 240 -4.08 9.61 -2.77
CA ARG A 240 -5.36 9.05 -2.34
C ARG A 240 -6.55 9.79 -2.94
N ASN A 241 -6.48 11.12 -3.15
CA ASN A 241 -7.51 11.85 -3.87
C ASN A 241 -7.55 11.49 -5.36
N PHE A 242 -6.41 11.22 -5.98
CA PHE A 242 -6.34 10.64 -7.32
C PHE A 242 -7.06 9.29 -7.38
N LEU A 243 -6.76 8.37 -6.47
CA LEU A 243 -7.41 7.06 -6.42
C LEU A 243 -8.90 7.15 -6.09
N LEU A 244 -9.29 8.04 -5.18
CA LEU A 244 -10.69 8.28 -4.78
C LEU A 244 -11.53 8.75 -5.97
N THR A 245 -11.04 9.71 -6.72
CA THR A 245 -11.75 10.28 -7.87
C THR A 245 -11.91 9.27 -9.01
N LEU A 246 -10.96 8.35 -9.17
CA LEU A 246 -11.07 7.24 -10.11
C LEU A 246 -12.01 6.10 -9.63
N ASP A 247 -12.56 6.21 -8.41
CA ASP A 247 -13.28 5.10 -7.73
C ASP A 247 -12.48 3.78 -7.72
N GLY A 248 -11.16 3.93 -7.65
CA GLY A 248 -10.22 2.82 -7.78
C GLY A 248 -10.04 2.05 -6.48
N SER A 249 -9.59 0.81 -6.63
CA SER A 249 -9.25 -0.10 -5.54
C SER A 249 -8.01 -0.91 -5.91
N CYS A 250 -7.59 -1.82 -5.02
CA CYS A 250 -6.51 -2.77 -5.33
C CYS A 250 -6.84 -3.74 -6.49
N GLU A 251 -8.11 -3.75 -6.93
CA GLU A 251 -8.62 -4.55 -8.06
C GLU A 251 -8.62 -3.76 -9.39
N THR A 252 -8.18 -2.50 -9.38
CA THR A 252 -8.08 -1.66 -10.56
C THR A 252 -6.61 -1.45 -10.92
N PRO A 253 -6.22 -1.56 -12.21
CA PRO A 253 -4.83 -1.34 -12.62
C PRO A 253 -4.49 0.16 -12.67
N ILE A 254 -4.39 0.75 -11.49
CA ILE A 254 -4.05 2.15 -11.24
C ILE A 254 -2.66 2.22 -10.60
N ALA A 255 -1.84 3.12 -11.09
CA ALA A 255 -0.55 3.49 -10.52
C ALA A 255 -0.53 4.98 -10.20
N GLY A 256 0.19 5.38 -9.16
CA GLY A 256 0.32 6.78 -8.80
C GLY A 256 1.45 7.03 -7.82
N LEU A 257 2.16 8.14 -8.02
CA LEU A 257 3.28 8.55 -7.19
C LEU A 257 3.34 10.07 -7.05
N ALA A 258 3.32 10.55 -5.81
CA ALA A 258 3.61 11.93 -5.45
C ALA A 258 5.03 12.07 -4.90
N GLU A 259 5.77 13.01 -5.44
CA GLU A 259 7.14 13.35 -5.05
C GLU A 259 7.21 14.80 -4.60
N LEU A 260 7.96 15.08 -3.51
CA LEU A 260 8.14 16.43 -3.00
C LEU A 260 9.55 16.95 -3.37
N SER A 261 9.60 18.19 -3.83
CA SER A 261 10.86 18.92 -4.08
C SER A 261 10.71 20.36 -3.64
N GLY A 262 11.35 20.72 -2.52
CA GLY A 262 11.17 22.03 -1.89
C GLY A 262 9.71 22.28 -1.50
N THR A 263 9.09 23.29 -2.09
CA THR A 263 7.68 23.65 -1.87
C THR A 263 6.72 23.05 -2.92
N GLN A 264 7.25 22.27 -3.85
CA GLN A 264 6.49 21.71 -4.96
C GLN A 264 6.20 20.22 -4.73
N LEU A 265 5.07 19.80 -5.25
CA LEU A 265 4.66 18.41 -5.37
C LEU A 265 4.49 18.08 -6.85
N ARG A 266 5.11 16.99 -7.29
CA ARG A 266 4.87 16.36 -8.58
C ARG A 266 4.02 15.11 -8.36
N LEU A 267 2.85 15.04 -8.96
CA LEU A 267 2.00 13.85 -8.97
C LEU A 267 2.00 13.23 -10.36
N ARG A 268 2.33 11.95 -10.43
CA ARG A 268 2.18 11.13 -11.64
C ARG A 268 1.06 10.12 -11.43
N GLY A 269 0.26 9.87 -12.46
CA GLY A 269 -0.82 8.89 -12.43
C GLY A 269 -0.92 8.12 -13.73
N GLU A 270 -1.31 6.86 -13.66
CA GLU A 270 -1.52 5.99 -14.80
C GLU A 270 -2.69 5.05 -14.53
N VAL A 271 -3.56 4.88 -15.52
CA VAL A 271 -4.65 3.91 -15.54
C VAL A 271 -4.50 3.04 -16.78
N LEU A 272 -4.61 1.72 -16.62
CA LEU A 272 -4.39 0.78 -17.70
C LEU A 272 -5.60 -0.17 -17.85
N ARG A 273 -5.72 -0.77 -19.03
CA ARG A 273 -6.57 -1.95 -19.18
C ARG A 273 -5.89 -3.17 -18.54
N PRO A 274 -6.65 -4.10 -17.91
CA PRO A 274 -6.07 -5.24 -17.17
C PRO A 274 -5.20 -6.17 -18.02
N ASP A 275 -5.41 -6.19 -19.33
CA ASP A 275 -4.63 -6.94 -20.29
C ASP A 275 -3.40 -6.20 -20.84
N GLY A 276 -3.20 -4.94 -20.42
CA GLY A 276 -2.11 -4.09 -20.88
C GLY A 276 -2.29 -3.51 -22.29
N SER A 277 -3.43 -3.72 -22.95
CA SER A 277 -3.67 -3.29 -24.32
C SER A 277 -3.71 -1.77 -24.49
N ASP A 278 -4.05 -1.03 -23.44
CA ASP A 278 -4.13 0.43 -23.45
C ASP A 278 -3.77 1.01 -22.08
N ALA A 279 -3.18 2.21 -22.10
CA ALA A 279 -2.75 2.95 -20.92
C ALA A 279 -2.94 4.45 -21.11
N ILE A 280 -3.44 5.13 -20.08
CA ILE A 280 -3.58 6.58 -20.05
C ILE A 280 -2.80 7.09 -18.85
N SER A 281 -1.85 7.99 -19.08
CA SER A 281 -1.02 8.57 -18.03
C SER A 281 -1.04 10.09 -18.07
N GLY A 282 -0.68 10.71 -16.96
CA GLY A 282 -0.55 12.15 -16.84
C GLY A 282 0.23 12.55 -15.60
N GLU A 283 0.53 13.84 -15.51
CA GLU A 283 1.20 14.41 -14.34
C GLU A 283 0.66 15.79 -13.99
N ARG A 284 0.86 16.19 -12.73
CA ARG A 284 0.63 17.53 -12.22
C ARG A 284 1.85 18.00 -11.42
N LEU A 285 2.16 19.26 -11.54
CA LEU A 285 3.21 19.93 -10.76
C LEU A 285 2.64 21.22 -10.17
N GLY A 286 2.74 21.40 -8.86
CA GLY A 286 2.20 22.56 -8.18
C GLY A 286 2.59 22.63 -6.71
N PRO A 287 2.08 23.62 -5.97
CA PRO A 287 2.34 23.76 -4.53
C PRO A 287 1.88 22.53 -3.74
N ILE A 288 2.65 22.16 -2.73
CA ILE A 288 2.30 21.01 -1.84
C ILE A 288 0.90 21.15 -1.24
N ALA A 289 0.50 22.37 -0.88
CA ALA A 289 -0.81 22.64 -0.28
C ALA A 289 -2.00 22.30 -1.20
N GLU A 290 -1.77 22.24 -2.52
CA GLU A 290 -2.79 21.93 -3.54
C GLU A 290 -2.79 20.43 -3.92
N GLY A 291 -1.98 19.61 -3.25
CA GLY A 291 -1.78 18.20 -3.61
C GLY A 291 -3.07 17.40 -3.75
N ALA A 292 -4.02 17.56 -2.82
CA ALA A 292 -5.31 16.87 -2.88
C ALA A 292 -6.13 17.25 -4.12
N GLU A 293 -6.20 18.55 -4.45
CA GLU A 293 -6.90 19.04 -5.65
C GLU A 293 -6.20 18.61 -6.93
N MET A 294 -4.86 18.61 -6.94
CA MET A 294 -4.07 18.09 -8.06
C MET A 294 -4.37 16.60 -8.31
N GLY A 295 -4.58 15.80 -7.23
CA GLY A 295 -4.98 14.42 -7.34
C GLY A 295 -6.32 14.25 -8.05
N LYS A 296 -7.31 15.03 -7.64
CA LYS A 296 -8.63 15.05 -8.25
C LYS A 296 -8.58 15.50 -9.71
N ASP A 297 -7.91 16.63 -9.99
CA ASP A 297 -7.80 17.18 -11.34
C ASP A 297 -7.09 16.22 -12.31
N LEU A 298 -6.03 15.55 -11.87
CA LEU A 298 -5.36 14.53 -12.67
C LEU A 298 -6.30 13.35 -12.99
N ALA A 299 -7.06 12.88 -12.01
CA ALA A 299 -8.01 11.79 -12.22
C ALA A 299 -9.11 12.17 -13.21
N GLU A 300 -9.71 13.36 -13.07
CA GLU A 300 -10.72 13.88 -13.99
C GLU A 300 -10.18 14.03 -15.43
N ASP A 301 -8.95 14.49 -15.59
CA ASP A 301 -8.26 14.53 -16.89
C ASP A 301 -8.13 13.14 -17.50
N LEU A 302 -7.61 12.15 -16.76
CA LEU A 302 -7.47 10.79 -17.27
C LEU A 302 -8.83 10.17 -17.63
N LEU A 303 -9.87 10.38 -16.82
CA LEU A 303 -11.23 9.93 -17.09
C LEU A 303 -11.78 10.57 -18.38
N SER A 304 -11.54 11.86 -18.59
CA SER A 304 -12.00 12.57 -19.79
C SER A 304 -11.36 12.06 -21.07
N ARG A 305 -10.12 11.58 -20.98
CA ARG A 305 -9.34 11.02 -22.10
C ARG A 305 -9.61 9.54 -22.33
N ALA A 306 -10.15 8.85 -21.32
CA ALA A 306 -10.59 7.48 -21.44
C ALA A 306 -11.74 7.38 -22.44
N GLY A 307 -11.54 6.63 -23.54
CA GLY A 307 -12.57 6.40 -24.52
C GLY A 307 -13.73 5.57 -23.96
N ALA A 308 -14.87 5.59 -24.66
CA ALA A 308 -15.98 4.71 -24.34
C ALA A 308 -15.49 3.25 -24.30
N GLY A 309 -15.82 2.53 -23.23
CA GLY A 309 -15.42 1.15 -23.05
C GLY A 309 -14.01 0.95 -22.44
N PHE A 310 -13.27 2.01 -22.11
CA PHE A 310 -11.98 1.85 -21.46
C PHE A 310 -12.08 1.09 -20.11
N PHE A 311 -13.17 1.28 -19.38
CA PHE A 311 -13.44 0.66 -18.07
C PHE A 311 -14.43 -0.52 -18.12
N ASP A 312 -14.73 -1.08 -19.32
CA ASP A 312 -15.73 -2.16 -19.48
C ASP A 312 -15.36 -3.51 -18.85
N TRP A 313 -14.27 -3.57 -18.07
CA TRP A 313 -13.88 -4.78 -17.32
C TRP A 313 -14.41 -4.84 -15.88
N HIS A 314 -15.17 -3.85 -15.45
CA HIS A 314 -15.79 -3.79 -14.11
C HIS A 314 -17.03 -4.66 -13.99
#